data_c4ee45033e42a9dd8a28a125f80fc96b
#
_entry.id   c4ee45033e42a9dd8a28a125f80fc96b
#
_cell.length_a   1.000
_cell.length_b   1.000
_cell.length_c   1.000
_cell.angle_alpha   90.00
_cell.angle_beta   90.00
_cell.angle_gamma   90.00
#
_symmetry.space_group_name_H-M   'P 1'
#
loop_
_entity.id
_entity.type
_entity.pdbx_description
1 polymer ?
#
loop_
_entity_poly.entity_id
_entity_poly.type
_entity_poly.pdbx_seq_one_letter_code
_entity_poly.pdbx_strand_id
1 'polypeptide(L)'
;LLSRGLGDVYKRQLYAKGSNLMYDAQREAEATMFGREMRDPRSAQELLDEALNVASQADVIVAAVGESSEMSGESSSRTNLEMPDAQRDLLTALKKTGKPIVLVYFAGRSTVMTWEQENFPAILNVWFGGSEAADAICDVVFGDVSPSGKLTTTFPKNVGQIPLYYNHLNTGRPLEAGKWFSKFRSNYLDIDNDPLYPFGYGLSYTTFRYGDLQLSNNSMNERGKITASVTVTNTGNYDADEIVQMYIRDMVGLSLIHISEP
;
A
#
# COMPACT_ATOMS: atom_id res chain seq x y z
N LEU A 1 -3.52 -16.63 -14.41
CA LEU A 1 -3.79 -15.43 -15.21
C LEU A 1 -4.39 -15.86 -16.54
N LEU A 2 -5.70 -15.80 -16.64
CA LEU A 2 -6.40 -16.01 -17.89
C LEU A 2 -6.21 -14.78 -18.76
N SER A 3 -5.61 -14.95 -19.93
CA SER A 3 -5.39 -13.89 -20.89
C SER A 3 -6.72 -13.32 -21.38
N ARG A 4 -7.07 -12.12 -20.96
CA ARG A 4 -8.01 -11.31 -21.71
C ARG A 4 -7.32 -10.83 -22.98
N GLY A 5 -7.81 -11.28 -24.11
CA GLY A 5 -7.48 -10.73 -25.41
C GLY A 5 -6.34 -11.40 -26.16
N LEU A 6 -6.62 -12.50 -26.76
CA LEU A 6 -5.85 -13.07 -27.90
C LEU A 6 -5.98 -12.21 -29.19
N GLY A 7 -6.37 -10.95 -29.08
CA GLY A 7 -6.66 -10.09 -30.21
C GLY A 7 -5.55 -9.13 -30.64
N ASP A 8 -4.51 -8.96 -29.84
CA ASP A 8 -3.48 -7.98 -30.16
C ASP A 8 -2.15 -8.69 -30.46
N VAL A 9 -1.81 -8.82 -31.70
CA VAL A 9 -0.60 -9.48 -32.23
C VAL A 9 0.69 -8.88 -31.66
N TYR A 10 0.61 -7.73 -30.99
CA TYR A 10 1.74 -6.98 -30.46
C TYR A 10 1.94 -7.12 -28.93
N LYS A 11 0.99 -7.72 -28.21
CA LYS A 11 1.12 -7.93 -26.75
C LYS A 11 1.43 -9.39 -26.45
N ARG A 12 2.70 -9.68 -26.20
CA ARG A 12 3.14 -10.99 -25.75
C ARG A 12 3.34 -11.01 -24.26
N GLN A 13 2.56 -11.80 -23.56
CA GLN A 13 2.73 -12.05 -22.14
C GLN A 13 3.76 -13.16 -21.90
N LEU A 14 4.74 -12.87 -21.04
CA LEU A 14 5.76 -13.82 -20.58
C LEU A 14 5.57 -14.01 -19.07
N TYR A 15 5.90 -15.19 -18.57
CA TYR A 15 5.75 -15.51 -17.15
C TYR A 15 7.00 -16.21 -16.63
N ALA A 16 7.41 -15.84 -15.42
CA ALA A 16 8.36 -16.57 -14.58
C ALA A 16 7.91 -16.48 -13.12
N LYS A 17 8.13 -17.52 -12.34
CA LYS A 17 7.81 -17.50 -10.91
C LYS A 17 8.73 -16.55 -10.13
N GLY A 18 10.01 -16.51 -10.46
CA GLY A 18 11.02 -15.61 -9.93
C GLY A 18 11.57 -15.99 -8.57
N SER A 19 10.72 -16.23 -7.57
CA SER A 19 11.12 -16.72 -6.25
C SER A 19 10.05 -17.58 -5.60
N ASN A 20 10.42 -18.32 -4.59
CA ASN A 20 9.47 -18.82 -3.59
C ASN A 20 9.10 -17.71 -2.62
N LEU A 21 8.13 -17.93 -1.73
CA LEU A 21 7.66 -16.93 -0.78
C LEU A 21 8.78 -16.45 0.14
N MET A 22 9.59 -17.38 0.63
CA MET A 22 10.78 -17.13 1.44
C MET A 22 11.87 -18.19 1.17
N TYR A 23 13.10 -17.94 1.61
CA TYR A 23 14.19 -18.90 1.44
C TYR A 23 14.02 -20.16 2.28
N ASP A 24 13.58 -20.01 3.52
CA ASP A 24 13.42 -21.12 4.47
C ASP A 24 12.18 -21.95 4.12
N ALA A 25 12.42 -23.13 3.55
CA ALA A 25 11.38 -24.05 3.11
C ALA A 25 10.53 -24.60 4.27
N GLN A 26 11.13 -24.78 5.44
CA GLN A 26 10.40 -25.26 6.61
C GLN A 26 9.46 -24.18 7.13
N ARG A 27 9.96 -22.95 7.30
CA ARG A 27 9.13 -21.81 7.71
C ARG A 27 8.03 -21.50 6.69
N GLU A 28 8.33 -21.59 5.41
CA GLU A 28 7.30 -21.42 4.37
C GLU A 28 6.21 -22.48 4.51
N ALA A 29 6.56 -23.73 4.72
CA ALA A 29 5.61 -24.83 4.88
C ALA A 29 4.78 -24.72 6.19
N GLU A 30 5.36 -24.14 7.24
CA GLU A 30 4.67 -23.93 8.52
C GLU A 30 3.80 -22.65 8.49
N ALA A 31 4.25 -21.62 7.77
CA ALA A 31 3.52 -20.35 7.62
C ALA A 31 2.37 -20.43 6.60
N THR A 32 2.24 -21.53 5.88
CA THR A 32 1.21 -21.67 4.84
C THR A 32 0.52 -23.04 4.99
N MET A 33 -0.75 -23.05 5.42
CA MET A 33 -1.51 -24.29 5.64
C MET A 33 -1.55 -25.18 4.38
N PHE A 34 -1.64 -24.56 3.21
CA PHE A 34 -1.68 -25.23 1.91
C PHE A 34 -0.41 -25.00 1.08
N GLY A 35 0.58 -24.33 1.59
CA GLY A 35 1.72 -23.80 0.85
C GLY A 35 2.76 -24.84 0.44
N ARG A 36 2.73 -26.05 1.02
CA ARG A 36 3.69 -27.12 0.66
C ARG A 36 3.61 -27.49 -0.81
N GLU A 37 2.42 -27.46 -1.39
CA GLU A 37 2.18 -27.80 -2.79
C GLU A 37 2.53 -26.66 -3.76
N MET A 38 2.69 -25.44 -3.26
CA MET A 38 2.94 -24.25 -4.08
C MET A 38 4.43 -23.88 -4.19
N ARG A 39 5.27 -24.45 -3.31
CA ARG A 39 6.71 -24.21 -3.36
C ARG A 39 7.30 -24.88 -4.60
N ASP A 40 8.01 -24.10 -5.40
CA ASP A 40 8.79 -24.63 -6.51
C ASP A 40 10.03 -25.36 -5.96
N PRO A 41 10.29 -26.61 -6.39
CA PRO A 41 11.43 -27.39 -5.92
C PRO A 41 12.78 -26.91 -6.45
N ARG A 42 12.79 -26.07 -7.48
CA ARG A 42 14.03 -25.50 -8.04
C ARG A 42 14.75 -24.62 -7.02
N SER A 43 16.04 -24.47 -7.19
CA SER A 43 16.84 -23.56 -6.37
C SER A 43 16.43 -22.11 -6.59
N ALA A 44 16.72 -21.24 -5.60
CA ALA A 44 16.49 -19.82 -5.74
C ALA A 44 17.22 -19.20 -6.93
N GLN A 45 18.41 -19.72 -7.26
CA GLN A 45 19.19 -19.24 -8.40
C GLN A 45 18.52 -19.60 -9.73
N GLU A 46 18.02 -20.83 -9.90
CA GLU A 46 17.32 -21.24 -11.11
C GLU A 46 16.05 -20.40 -11.35
N LEU A 47 15.29 -20.13 -10.29
CA LEU A 47 14.09 -19.27 -10.39
C LEU A 47 14.46 -17.82 -10.76
N LEU A 48 15.52 -17.30 -10.17
CA LEU A 48 16.02 -15.96 -10.47
C LEU A 48 16.54 -15.84 -11.89
N ASP A 49 17.33 -16.82 -12.37
CA ASP A 49 17.88 -16.83 -13.72
C ASP A 49 16.76 -16.89 -14.78
N GLU A 50 15.73 -17.71 -14.55
CA GLU A 50 14.53 -17.73 -15.39
C GLU A 50 13.85 -16.35 -15.43
N ALA A 51 13.64 -15.72 -14.26
CA ALA A 51 13.00 -14.43 -14.19
C ALA A 51 13.80 -13.34 -14.92
N LEU A 52 15.12 -13.32 -14.77
CA LEU A 52 15.98 -12.37 -15.47
C LEU A 52 16.00 -12.62 -16.98
N ASN A 53 16.00 -13.88 -17.41
CA ASN A 53 15.91 -14.22 -18.83
C ASN A 53 14.57 -13.74 -19.42
N VAL A 54 13.46 -13.98 -18.75
CA VAL A 54 12.12 -13.49 -19.15
C VAL A 54 12.08 -11.96 -19.16
N ALA A 55 12.58 -11.32 -18.11
CA ALA A 55 12.62 -9.87 -18.00
C ALA A 55 13.44 -9.21 -19.12
N SER A 56 14.52 -9.85 -19.59
CA SER A 56 15.33 -9.34 -20.69
C SER A 56 14.54 -9.19 -22.01
N GLN A 57 13.50 -10.00 -22.19
CA GLN A 57 12.64 -10.05 -23.38
C GLN A 57 11.37 -9.18 -23.22
N ALA A 58 11.14 -8.61 -22.04
CA ALA A 58 9.96 -7.80 -21.74
C ALA A 58 10.27 -6.29 -21.88
N ASP A 59 9.26 -5.50 -22.19
CA ASP A 59 9.33 -4.04 -22.19
C ASP A 59 8.98 -3.48 -20.80
N VAL A 60 8.06 -4.14 -20.09
CA VAL A 60 7.61 -3.78 -18.73
C VAL A 60 7.51 -5.05 -17.89
N ILE A 61 7.85 -4.96 -16.63
CA ILE A 61 7.75 -6.03 -15.65
C ILE A 61 6.58 -5.71 -14.70
N VAL A 62 5.66 -6.65 -14.54
CA VAL A 62 4.65 -6.62 -13.50
C VAL A 62 5.05 -7.66 -12.45
N ALA A 63 5.46 -7.20 -11.29
CA ALA A 63 5.92 -8.06 -10.21
C ALA A 63 4.81 -8.23 -9.15
N ALA A 64 4.19 -9.42 -9.12
CA ALA A 64 3.21 -9.81 -8.11
C ALA A 64 3.94 -10.40 -6.91
N VAL A 65 3.98 -9.66 -5.81
CA VAL A 65 4.78 -9.95 -4.61
C VAL A 65 4.00 -9.64 -3.33
N GLY A 66 4.52 -10.03 -2.19
CA GLY A 66 3.95 -9.70 -0.89
C GLY A 66 3.79 -10.91 0.04
N GLU A 67 2.79 -10.86 0.90
CA GLU A 67 2.45 -11.91 1.84
C GLU A 67 1.53 -12.96 1.20
N SER A 68 1.64 -14.21 1.66
CA SER A 68 0.55 -15.17 1.46
C SER A 68 -0.63 -14.88 2.38
N SER A 69 -1.81 -15.41 2.05
CA SER A 69 -3.00 -15.28 2.90
C SER A 69 -2.75 -15.75 4.34
N GLU A 70 -2.00 -16.84 4.50
CA GLU A 70 -1.69 -17.44 5.80
C GLU A 70 -0.73 -16.58 6.65
N MET A 71 0.09 -15.74 6.04
CA MET A 71 0.97 -14.82 6.77
C MET A 71 0.21 -13.68 7.45
N SER A 72 -1.02 -13.42 7.03
CA SER A 72 -1.91 -12.37 7.58
C SER A 72 -3.18 -12.91 8.19
N GLY A 73 -3.35 -14.23 8.24
CA GLY A 73 -4.53 -14.91 8.75
C GLY A 73 -4.61 -14.97 10.27
N GLU A 74 -5.55 -15.74 10.77
CA GLU A 74 -5.74 -16.00 12.20
C GLU A 74 -4.47 -16.58 12.81
N SER A 75 -4.10 -16.10 13.99
CA SER A 75 -2.88 -16.51 14.72
C SER A 75 -1.55 -16.26 13.99
N SER A 76 -1.52 -15.37 13.01
CA SER A 76 -0.35 -15.10 12.17
C SER A 76 0.27 -13.74 12.51
N SER A 77 0.98 -13.66 13.63
CA SER A 77 1.70 -12.45 14.03
C SER A 77 3.10 -12.40 13.41
N ARG A 78 3.55 -11.19 13.05
CA ARG A 78 4.89 -10.94 12.51
C ARG A 78 5.59 -9.82 13.29
N THR A 79 6.88 -10.01 13.59
CA THR A 79 7.75 -8.98 14.20
C THR A 79 8.47 -8.13 13.15
N ASN A 80 8.83 -8.72 12.00
CA ASN A 80 9.31 -8.00 10.84
C ASN A 80 8.16 -7.83 9.85
N LEU A 81 7.80 -6.58 9.53
CA LEU A 81 6.72 -6.22 8.62
C LEU A 81 7.22 -5.85 7.22
N GLU A 82 8.50 -6.11 6.92
CA GLU A 82 9.04 -5.93 5.58
C GLU A 82 8.64 -7.10 4.65
N MET A 83 8.82 -6.89 3.36
CA MET A 83 8.68 -7.94 2.34
C MET A 83 9.61 -9.12 2.66
N PRO A 84 9.18 -10.38 2.42
CA PRO A 84 10.05 -11.53 2.57
C PRO A 84 11.34 -11.41 1.75
N ASP A 85 12.47 -11.83 2.34
CA ASP A 85 13.82 -11.67 1.82
C ASP A 85 14.01 -12.21 0.40
N ALA A 86 13.50 -13.40 0.09
CA ALA A 86 13.59 -13.99 -1.25
C ALA A 86 12.93 -13.12 -2.33
N GLN A 87 11.83 -12.47 -2.01
CA GLN A 87 11.13 -11.57 -2.93
C GLN A 87 11.86 -10.23 -3.07
N ARG A 88 12.44 -9.72 -1.98
CA ARG A 88 13.27 -8.50 -2.01
C ARG A 88 14.51 -8.69 -2.88
N ASP A 89 15.16 -9.85 -2.81
CA ASP A 89 16.31 -10.17 -3.64
C ASP A 89 15.93 -10.28 -5.12
N LEU A 90 14.78 -10.91 -5.43
CA LEU A 90 14.23 -10.93 -6.77
C LEU A 90 14.01 -9.51 -7.31
N LEU A 91 13.34 -8.65 -6.56
CA LEU A 91 13.08 -7.26 -6.97
C LEU A 91 14.37 -6.46 -7.14
N THR A 92 15.35 -6.69 -6.26
CA THR A 92 16.68 -6.08 -6.37
C THR A 92 17.39 -6.47 -7.66
N ALA A 93 17.27 -7.72 -8.06
CA ALA A 93 17.84 -8.21 -9.31
C ALA A 93 17.08 -7.69 -10.54
N LEU A 94 15.75 -7.72 -10.51
CA LEU A 94 14.91 -7.19 -11.59
C LEU A 94 15.16 -5.69 -11.81
N LYS A 95 15.33 -4.90 -10.74
CA LYS A 95 15.66 -3.47 -10.85
C LYS A 95 16.94 -3.22 -11.65
N LYS A 96 17.94 -4.10 -11.54
CA LYS A 96 19.21 -3.97 -12.30
C LYS A 96 19.05 -4.14 -13.81
N THR A 97 17.91 -4.68 -14.27
CA THR A 97 17.61 -4.79 -15.71
C THR A 97 17.34 -3.44 -16.35
N GLY A 98 17.03 -2.40 -15.56
CA GLY A 98 16.65 -1.07 -16.04
C GLY A 98 15.27 -0.99 -16.67
N LYS A 99 14.49 -2.08 -16.66
CA LYS A 99 13.13 -2.10 -17.19
C LYS A 99 12.15 -1.41 -16.22
N PRO A 100 11.09 -0.76 -16.69
CA PRO A 100 10.01 -0.29 -15.84
C PRO A 100 9.38 -1.45 -15.07
N ILE A 101 9.18 -1.26 -13.76
CA ILE A 101 8.58 -2.28 -12.89
C ILE A 101 7.35 -1.70 -12.22
N VAL A 102 6.22 -2.41 -12.33
CA VAL A 102 4.99 -2.17 -11.58
C VAL A 102 4.90 -3.24 -10.50
N LEU A 103 4.84 -2.82 -9.23
CA LEU A 103 4.59 -3.73 -8.12
C LEU A 103 3.10 -3.92 -7.92
N VAL A 104 2.64 -5.17 -7.94
CA VAL A 104 1.32 -5.58 -7.46
C VAL A 104 1.53 -6.26 -6.11
N TYR A 105 1.22 -5.53 -5.05
CA TYR A 105 1.58 -5.90 -3.69
C TYR A 105 0.41 -6.51 -2.93
N PHE A 106 0.56 -7.76 -2.52
CA PHE A 106 -0.42 -8.51 -1.75
C PHE A 106 -0.05 -8.49 -0.27
N ALA A 107 -0.96 -8.06 0.60
CA ALA A 107 -0.81 -8.15 2.04
C ALA A 107 -2.17 -8.04 2.74
N GLY A 108 -2.31 -8.66 3.89
CA GLY A 108 -3.51 -8.52 4.73
C GLY A 108 -3.36 -7.51 5.86
N ARG A 109 -2.24 -6.80 5.91
CA ARG A 109 -1.89 -5.80 6.92
C ARG A 109 -1.08 -4.65 6.33
N SER A 110 -0.95 -3.56 7.08
CA SER A 110 0.05 -2.53 6.77
C SER A 110 1.45 -3.10 6.97
N THR A 111 2.29 -2.94 5.96
CA THR A 111 3.67 -3.39 5.96
C THR A 111 4.63 -2.21 5.88
N VAL A 112 5.90 -2.42 6.19
CA VAL A 112 6.95 -1.44 5.98
C VAL A 112 7.38 -1.53 4.52
N MET A 113 7.07 -0.49 3.74
CA MET A 113 7.32 -0.44 2.29
C MET A 113 8.27 0.71 1.90
N THR A 114 9.09 1.18 2.82
CA THR A 114 9.99 2.32 2.59
C THR A 114 10.96 2.03 1.45
N TRP A 115 11.54 0.84 1.42
CA TRP A 115 12.46 0.45 0.36
C TRP A 115 11.73 0.33 -1.00
N GLU A 116 10.54 -0.24 -1.03
CA GLU A 116 9.74 -0.37 -2.24
C GLU A 116 9.35 1.01 -2.79
N GLN A 117 8.92 1.92 -1.92
CA GLN A 117 8.58 3.30 -2.28
C GLN A 117 9.77 4.06 -2.90
N GLU A 118 10.97 3.85 -2.38
CA GLU A 118 12.19 4.51 -2.89
C GLU A 118 12.69 3.93 -4.20
N ASN A 119 12.33 2.69 -4.52
CA ASN A 119 12.93 1.95 -5.63
C ASN A 119 12.00 1.69 -6.80
N PHE A 120 10.68 1.81 -6.64
CA PHE A 120 9.70 1.51 -7.68
C PHE A 120 8.73 2.66 -7.90
N PRO A 121 8.54 3.09 -9.16
CA PRO A 121 7.70 4.24 -9.48
C PRO A 121 6.19 3.96 -9.41
N ALA A 122 5.79 2.68 -9.44
CA ALA A 122 4.40 2.27 -9.44
C ALA A 122 4.18 1.09 -8.49
N ILE A 123 3.32 1.31 -7.48
CA ILE A 123 2.95 0.32 -6.48
C ILE A 123 1.43 0.27 -6.38
N LEU A 124 0.85 -0.88 -6.64
CA LEU A 124 -0.57 -1.17 -6.47
C LEU A 124 -0.73 -2.10 -5.28
N ASN A 125 -1.23 -1.58 -4.15
CA ASN A 125 -1.56 -2.39 -2.98
C ASN A 125 -2.96 -2.99 -3.18
N VAL A 126 -3.03 -4.30 -3.34
CA VAL A 126 -4.26 -5.01 -3.75
C VAL A 126 -4.93 -5.77 -2.61
N TRP A 127 -4.33 -5.79 -1.43
CA TRP A 127 -4.81 -6.59 -0.32
C TRP A 127 -5.03 -8.06 -0.74
N PHE A 128 -6.10 -8.68 -0.28
CA PHE A 128 -6.58 -9.99 -0.75
C PHE A 128 -7.97 -9.82 -1.34
N GLY A 129 -8.04 -9.59 -2.66
CA GLY A 129 -9.24 -9.12 -3.36
C GLY A 129 -10.28 -10.20 -3.70
N GLY A 130 -10.05 -11.47 -3.33
CA GLY A 130 -10.99 -12.55 -3.62
C GLY A 130 -11.00 -13.01 -5.08
N SER A 131 -12.10 -13.61 -5.52
CA SER A 131 -12.19 -14.33 -6.80
C SER A 131 -12.03 -13.45 -8.04
N GLU A 132 -12.50 -12.20 -7.98
CA GLU A 132 -12.47 -11.27 -9.10
C GLU A 132 -11.24 -10.34 -9.08
N ALA A 133 -10.31 -10.55 -8.14
CA ALA A 133 -9.15 -9.68 -7.96
C ALA A 133 -8.25 -9.60 -9.22
N ALA A 134 -8.09 -10.70 -9.94
CA ALA A 134 -7.22 -10.73 -11.11
C ALA A 134 -7.71 -9.81 -12.23
N ASP A 135 -9.00 -9.80 -12.50
CA ASP A 135 -9.60 -8.92 -13.50
C ASP A 135 -9.48 -7.45 -13.10
N ALA A 136 -9.83 -7.12 -11.83
CA ALA A 136 -9.70 -5.77 -11.31
C ALA A 136 -8.25 -5.25 -11.32
N ILE A 137 -7.28 -6.09 -10.98
CA ILE A 137 -5.85 -5.73 -11.05
C ILE A 137 -5.45 -5.44 -12.50
N CYS A 138 -5.88 -6.27 -13.45
CA CYS A 138 -5.60 -6.07 -14.87
C CYS A 138 -6.22 -4.75 -15.36
N ASP A 139 -7.48 -4.48 -15.05
CA ASP A 139 -8.16 -3.26 -15.47
C ASP A 139 -7.40 -2.00 -14.98
N VAL A 140 -6.89 -2.03 -13.76
CA VAL A 140 -6.07 -0.92 -13.24
C VAL A 140 -4.69 -0.89 -13.89
N VAL A 141 -3.95 -2.00 -13.92
CA VAL A 141 -2.56 -2.05 -14.41
C VAL A 141 -2.48 -1.67 -15.90
N PHE A 142 -3.49 -2.05 -16.70
CA PHE A 142 -3.54 -1.72 -18.13
C PHE A 142 -4.26 -0.40 -18.43
N GLY A 143 -4.82 0.26 -17.42
CA GLY A 143 -5.42 1.58 -17.54
C GLY A 143 -6.86 1.60 -18.07
N ASP A 144 -7.54 0.47 -18.07
CA ASP A 144 -8.96 0.38 -18.42
C ASP A 144 -9.84 1.06 -17.36
N VAL A 145 -9.39 1.05 -16.10
CA VAL A 145 -10.01 1.72 -14.96
C VAL A 145 -8.97 2.52 -14.18
N SER A 146 -9.30 3.76 -13.85
CA SER A 146 -8.47 4.57 -12.95
C SER A 146 -8.66 4.13 -11.49
N PRO A 147 -7.58 3.92 -10.72
CA PRO A 147 -7.72 3.56 -9.31
C PRO A 147 -8.37 4.71 -8.51
N SER A 148 -9.36 4.39 -7.69
CA SER A 148 -10.02 5.32 -6.77
C SER A 148 -9.86 4.95 -5.30
N GLY A 149 -9.41 3.72 -5.02
CA GLY A 149 -9.25 3.21 -3.67
C GLY A 149 -8.28 4.04 -2.84
N LYS A 150 -8.66 4.28 -1.57
CA LYS A 150 -7.83 4.94 -0.56
C LYS A 150 -7.47 3.95 0.54
N LEU A 151 -6.29 4.08 1.10
CA LEU A 151 -5.84 3.22 2.20
C LEU A 151 -6.73 3.37 3.42
N THR A 152 -7.18 2.27 3.96
CA THR A 152 -8.03 2.19 5.16
C THR A 152 -7.24 1.97 6.44
N THR A 153 -5.93 2.09 6.36
CA THR A 153 -4.98 1.97 7.48
C THR A 153 -3.71 2.75 7.17
N THR A 154 -2.98 3.10 8.22
CA THR A 154 -1.72 3.84 8.14
C THR A 154 -0.56 2.88 7.90
N PHE A 155 0.32 3.18 6.97
CA PHE A 155 1.54 2.41 6.69
C PHE A 155 2.75 3.08 7.35
N PRO A 156 3.49 2.37 8.22
CA PRO A 156 4.66 2.92 8.88
C PRO A 156 5.88 2.96 7.94
N LYS A 157 6.79 3.87 8.20
CA LYS A 157 8.14 3.87 7.60
C LYS A 157 9.05 2.81 8.22
N ASN A 158 8.82 2.50 9.49
CA ASN A 158 9.60 1.53 10.25
C ASN A 158 8.72 0.89 11.32
N VAL A 159 9.00 -0.37 11.64
CA VAL A 159 8.26 -1.13 12.68
C VAL A 159 8.31 -0.44 14.06
N GLY A 160 9.37 0.31 14.34
CA GLY A 160 9.52 1.07 15.59
C GLY A 160 8.52 2.21 15.78
N GLN A 161 7.79 2.62 14.73
CA GLN A 161 6.73 3.62 14.84
C GLN A 161 5.41 3.05 15.36
N ILE A 162 5.24 1.73 15.41
CA ILE A 162 3.99 1.07 15.77
C ILE A 162 3.80 1.10 17.30
N PRO A 163 2.57 1.45 17.78
CA PRO A 163 1.32 1.67 17.05
C PRO A 163 1.27 3.04 16.37
N LEU A 164 0.82 3.07 15.11
CA LEU A 164 0.70 4.28 14.29
C LEU A 164 -0.67 4.30 13.59
N TYR A 165 -1.50 5.31 13.93
CA TYR A 165 -2.85 5.46 13.39
C TYR A 165 -3.23 6.94 13.28
N TYR A 166 -4.11 7.28 12.34
CA TYR A 166 -4.43 8.67 12.01
C TYR A 166 -5.10 9.45 13.15
N ASN A 167 -5.87 8.79 13.98
CA ASN A 167 -6.62 9.39 15.09
C ASN A 167 -5.88 9.32 16.45
N HIS A 168 -4.55 9.24 16.41
CA HIS A 168 -3.75 9.25 17.64
C HIS A 168 -3.96 10.54 18.43
N LEU A 169 -3.96 10.40 19.74
CA LEU A 169 -4.09 11.54 20.65
C LEU A 169 -2.77 12.30 20.80
N ASN A 170 -2.87 13.58 21.09
CA ASN A 170 -1.69 14.35 21.46
C ASN A 170 -1.05 13.77 22.72
N THR A 171 0.26 13.63 22.68
CA THR A 171 1.06 13.34 23.87
C THR A 171 1.20 14.61 24.72
N GLY A 172 1.66 14.50 25.97
CA GLY A 172 1.89 15.66 26.83
C GLY A 172 2.91 16.67 26.27
N ARG A 173 3.78 16.22 25.35
CA ARG A 173 4.82 17.05 24.71
C ARG A 173 4.90 16.76 23.22
N PRO A 174 3.89 17.09 22.42
CA PRO A 174 3.91 16.83 20.98
C PRO A 174 5.03 17.61 20.31
N LEU A 175 5.55 17.06 19.23
CA LEU A 175 6.48 17.76 18.35
C LEU A 175 5.74 18.90 17.65
N GLU A 176 6.40 20.05 17.52
CA GLU A 176 5.85 21.17 16.77
C GLU A 176 5.78 20.87 15.27
N ALA A 177 4.72 21.33 14.62
CA ALA A 177 4.54 21.12 13.19
C ALA A 177 5.75 21.66 12.39
N GLY A 178 6.20 20.89 11.41
CA GLY A 178 7.33 21.22 10.55
C GLY A 178 8.71 20.98 11.16
N LYS A 179 8.79 20.43 12.37
CA LYS A 179 10.05 19.97 12.95
C LYS A 179 10.12 18.46 12.92
N TRP A 180 11.27 17.92 12.56
CA TRP A 180 11.50 16.47 12.59
C TRP A 180 12.00 16.01 13.95
N PHE A 181 12.67 16.87 14.71
CA PHE A 181 13.22 16.57 16.04
C PHE A 181 13.24 17.79 16.95
N SER A 182 12.95 17.57 18.23
CA SER A 182 13.19 18.51 19.32
C SER A 182 13.41 17.74 20.62
N LYS A 183 14.46 18.10 21.37
CA LYS A 183 14.76 17.44 22.63
C LYS A 183 13.61 17.58 23.63
N PHE A 184 13.30 16.51 24.35
CA PHE A 184 12.20 16.39 25.32
C PHE A 184 10.78 16.46 24.71
N ARG A 185 10.64 16.25 23.41
CA ARG A 185 9.36 16.09 22.71
C ARG A 185 9.15 14.63 22.31
N SER A 186 7.91 14.28 21.95
CA SER A 186 7.59 12.95 21.41
C SER A 186 8.04 12.85 19.97
N ASN A 187 9.25 12.36 19.76
CA ASN A 187 9.85 12.13 18.44
C ASN A 187 10.91 11.03 18.51
N TYR A 188 11.32 10.53 17.36
CA TYR A 188 12.40 9.59 17.19
C TYR A 188 13.71 10.34 16.88
N LEU A 189 14.86 9.66 17.05
CA LEU A 189 16.19 10.20 16.72
C LEU A 189 16.58 9.99 15.26
N ASP A 190 16.01 8.98 14.63
CA ASP A 190 16.46 8.41 13.37
C ASP A 190 15.39 8.47 12.26
N ILE A 191 14.16 8.82 12.61
CA ILE A 191 13.03 8.91 11.68
C ILE A 191 12.07 10.00 12.15
N ASP A 192 11.35 10.62 11.24
CA ASP A 192 10.27 11.55 11.60
C ASP A 192 9.01 10.80 12.12
N ASN A 193 8.06 11.55 12.64
CA ASN A 193 6.81 10.99 13.16
C ASN A 193 5.78 10.66 12.06
N ASP A 194 6.01 11.13 10.84
CA ASP A 194 5.04 10.94 9.77
C ASP A 194 5.04 9.50 9.26
N PRO A 195 3.87 8.96 8.88
CA PRO A 195 3.80 7.66 8.24
C PRO A 195 4.42 7.67 6.84
N LEU A 196 4.69 6.48 6.30
CA LEU A 196 5.02 6.33 4.88
C LEU A 196 3.81 6.70 4.02
N TYR A 197 2.66 6.08 4.32
CA TYR A 197 1.38 6.43 3.72
C TYR A 197 0.35 6.63 4.82
N PRO A 198 -0.30 7.81 4.91
CA PRO A 198 -1.35 8.04 5.89
C PRO A 198 -2.63 7.27 5.52
N PHE A 199 -3.49 7.06 6.51
CA PHE A 199 -4.88 6.67 6.29
C PHE A 199 -5.52 7.61 5.25
N GLY A 200 -6.28 7.05 4.32
CA GLY A 200 -6.91 7.82 3.26
C GLY A 200 -6.03 8.15 2.07
N TYR A 201 -4.76 7.74 2.06
CA TYR A 201 -3.86 7.95 0.93
C TYR A 201 -4.23 7.06 -0.26
N GLY A 202 -4.11 7.61 -1.47
CA GLY A 202 -4.25 6.87 -2.72
C GLY A 202 -4.19 7.82 -3.91
N LEU A 203 -3.51 7.39 -4.97
CA LEU A 203 -3.35 8.13 -6.21
C LEU A 203 -4.39 7.66 -7.25
N SER A 204 -4.61 8.49 -8.25
CA SER A 204 -5.47 8.25 -9.40
C SER A 204 -4.69 8.52 -10.69
N TYR A 205 -5.19 8.09 -11.84
CA TYR A 205 -4.63 8.44 -13.15
C TYR A 205 -5.04 9.83 -13.62
N THR A 206 -5.92 10.50 -12.87
CA THR A 206 -6.32 11.87 -13.08
C THR A 206 -6.04 12.73 -11.85
N THR A 207 -6.35 14.01 -11.91
CA THR A 207 -6.21 14.94 -10.80
C THR A 207 -7.53 15.57 -10.44
N PHE A 208 -7.77 15.76 -9.15
CA PHE A 208 -8.97 16.41 -8.64
C PHE A 208 -8.59 17.71 -7.92
N ARG A 209 -9.39 18.74 -8.14
CA ARG A 209 -9.29 20.00 -7.42
C ARG A 209 -10.49 20.14 -6.49
N TYR A 210 -10.21 20.41 -5.24
CA TYR A 210 -11.21 20.75 -4.24
C TYR A 210 -11.35 22.27 -4.18
N GLY A 211 -12.59 22.76 -4.21
CA GLY A 211 -12.92 24.16 -3.94
C GLY A 211 -12.89 24.46 -2.45
N ASP A 212 -13.30 25.67 -2.10
CA ASP A 212 -13.37 26.09 -0.70
C ASP A 212 -14.47 25.33 0.06
N LEU A 213 -14.15 24.90 1.29
CA LEU A 213 -15.12 24.29 2.19
C LEU A 213 -16.16 25.34 2.63
N GLN A 214 -17.42 25.05 2.39
CA GLN A 214 -18.54 25.89 2.81
C GLN A 214 -19.26 25.21 3.98
N LEU A 215 -19.45 25.94 5.08
CA LEU A 215 -20.23 25.49 6.23
C LEU A 215 -21.52 26.29 6.30
N SER A 216 -22.66 25.61 6.55
CA SER A 216 -23.96 26.28 6.70
C SER A 216 -24.00 27.20 7.93
N ASN A 217 -23.23 26.91 8.96
CA ASN A 217 -23.04 27.71 10.17
C ASN A 217 -21.64 27.49 10.75
N ASN A 218 -21.16 28.49 11.50
CA ASN A 218 -19.86 28.40 12.20
C ASN A 218 -19.98 27.87 13.64
N SER A 219 -21.21 27.71 14.13
CA SER A 219 -21.49 27.18 15.48
C SER A 219 -22.80 26.39 15.47
N MET A 220 -22.93 25.47 16.38
CA MET A 220 -24.16 24.73 16.62
C MET A 220 -24.28 24.41 18.12
N ASN A 221 -25.50 24.17 18.58
CA ASN A 221 -25.76 23.58 19.88
C ASN A 221 -25.78 22.04 19.77
N GLU A 222 -25.90 21.36 20.92
CA GLU A 222 -25.89 19.88 20.99
C GLU A 222 -26.90 19.17 20.08
N ARG A 223 -28.01 19.83 19.70
CA ARG A 223 -29.06 19.31 18.83
C ARG A 223 -28.99 19.87 17.41
N GLY A 224 -28.01 20.72 17.16
CA GLY A 224 -27.83 21.41 15.89
C GLY A 224 -27.24 20.49 14.81
N LYS A 225 -27.28 21.01 13.57
CA LYS A 225 -26.61 20.38 12.42
C LYS A 225 -25.85 21.46 11.67
N ILE A 226 -24.66 21.12 11.21
CA ILE A 226 -23.90 21.91 10.24
C ILE A 226 -23.75 21.07 8.98
N THR A 227 -24.08 21.66 7.84
CA THR A 227 -23.80 21.04 6.54
C THR A 227 -22.47 21.56 6.03
N ALA A 228 -21.57 20.67 5.71
CA ALA A 228 -20.32 20.95 5.03
C ALA A 228 -20.49 20.61 3.54
N SER A 229 -20.07 21.51 2.66
CA SER A 229 -20.14 21.35 1.22
C SER A 229 -18.83 21.73 0.57
N VAL A 230 -18.42 20.97 -0.43
CA VAL A 230 -17.23 21.26 -1.25
C VAL A 230 -17.51 20.91 -2.70
N THR A 231 -16.98 21.68 -3.62
CA THR A 231 -17.01 21.35 -5.06
C THR A 231 -15.76 20.57 -5.41
N VAL A 232 -15.93 19.39 -6.02
CA VAL A 232 -14.82 18.57 -6.53
C VAL A 232 -14.88 18.60 -8.05
N THR A 233 -13.75 18.91 -8.68
CA THR A 233 -13.62 19.01 -10.13
C THR A 233 -12.50 18.09 -10.60
N ASN A 234 -12.79 17.19 -11.53
CA ASN A 234 -11.74 16.46 -12.26
C ASN A 234 -11.04 17.44 -13.19
N THR A 235 -9.74 17.63 -13.00
CA THR A 235 -8.91 18.56 -13.77
C THR A 235 -7.92 17.87 -14.69
N GLY A 236 -7.89 16.53 -14.70
CA GLY A 236 -7.05 15.73 -15.58
C GLY A 236 -7.81 15.24 -16.81
N ASN A 237 -7.20 14.28 -17.51
CA ASN A 237 -7.67 13.82 -18.83
C ASN A 237 -8.39 12.47 -18.79
N TYR A 238 -8.53 11.85 -17.63
CA TYR A 238 -9.14 10.52 -17.50
C TYR A 238 -10.37 10.59 -16.61
N ASP A 239 -11.40 9.85 -16.96
CA ASP A 239 -12.56 9.65 -16.11
C ASP A 239 -12.15 8.82 -14.89
N ALA A 240 -12.61 9.22 -13.71
CA ALA A 240 -12.32 8.52 -12.46
C ALA A 240 -13.30 8.90 -11.37
N ASP A 241 -13.43 8.00 -10.40
CA ASP A 241 -14.13 8.26 -9.15
C ASP A 241 -13.17 8.88 -8.12
N GLU A 242 -13.70 9.76 -7.27
CA GLU A 242 -12.96 10.34 -6.15
C GLU A 242 -13.63 10.00 -4.83
N ILE A 243 -12.84 9.51 -3.89
CA ILE A 243 -13.28 9.25 -2.50
C ILE A 243 -13.05 10.50 -1.68
N VAL A 244 -14.12 11.29 -1.50
CA VAL A 244 -14.09 12.49 -0.67
C VAL A 244 -14.09 12.11 0.81
N GLN A 245 -13.10 12.57 1.55
CA GLN A 245 -12.92 12.28 2.97
C GLN A 245 -13.12 13.57 3.77
N MET A 246 -13.90 13.48 4.86
CA MET A 246 -14.10 14.60 5.80
C MET A 246 -13.53 14.23 7.17
N TYR A 247 -12.69 15.10 7.70
CA TYR A 247 -12.09 14.94 9.01
C TYR A 247 -12.51 16.07 9.94
N ILE A 248 -12.74 15.73 11.20
CA ILE A 248 -13.04 16.69 12.28
C ILE A 248 -11.90 16.61 13.30
N ARG A 249 -11.43 17.76 13.73
CA ARG A 249 -10.42 17.86 14.80
C ARG A 249 -10.98 18.66 15.96
N ASP A 250 -11.02 18.04 17.14
CA ASP A 250 -11.26 18.76 18.38
C ASP A 250 -9.96 19.43 18.84
N MET A 251 -9.95 20.76 18.86
CA MET A 251 -8.78 21.57 19.23
C MET A 251 -8.61 21.72 20.74
N VAL A 252 -9.64 21.41 21.53
CA VAL A 252 -9.72 21.67 22.98
C VAL A 252 -9.69 20.38 23.80
N GLY A 253 -10.01 19.24 23.20
CA GLY A 253 -10.02 17.93 23.86
C GLY A 253 -8.63 17.53 24.37
N LEU A 254 -8.42 17.69 25.67
CA LEU A 254 -7.14 17.43 26.35
C LEU A 254 -7.13 16.11 27.13
N SER A 255 -8.25 15.40 27.23
CA SER A 255 -8.34 14.17 28.00
C SER A 255 -9.15 13.10 27.29
N LEU A 256 -8.90 11.83 27.64
CA LEU A 256 -9.61 10.66 27.10
C LEU A 256 -11.13 10.71 27.30
N ILE A 257 -11.62 11.43 28.33
CA ILE A 257 -13.05 11.59 28.59
C ILE A 257 -13.74 12.63 27.68
N HIS A 258 -12.97 13.39 26.90
CA HIS A 258 -13.48 14.36 25.94
C HIS A 258 -13.33 13.87 24.49
N ILE A 259 -12.95 12.61 24.29
CA ILE A 259 -13.02 11.99 22.98
C ILE A 259 -14.50 11.66 22.75
N SER A 260 -15.12 12.42 21.86
CA SER A 260 -16.45 12.06 21.39
C SER A 260 -16.40 10.68 20.81
N GLU A 261 -17.22 9.78 21.29
CA GLU A 261 -17.45 8.51 20.59
C GLU A 261 -17.86 8.79 19.14
N PRO A 262 -17.45 7.94 18.18
CA PRO A 262 -17.75 8.12 16.77
C PRO A 262 -19.25 8.06 16.47
#